data_4a0c8a71ff70aaf0fa44ddb08da18f34
#
_entry.id   4a0c8a71ff70aaf0fa44ddb08da18f34
#
_cell.length_a   1.000
_cell.length_b   1.000
_cell.length_c   1.000
_cell.angle_alpha   90.00
_cell.angle_beta   90.00
_cell.angle_gamma   90.00
#
_symmetry.space_group_name_H-M   'P 1'
#
loop_
_entity.id
_entity.type
_entity.pdbx_description
1 polymer ?
#
loop_
_entity_poly.entity_id
_entity_poly.type
_entity_poly.pdbx_seq_one_letter_code
_entity_poly.pdbx_strand_id
1 'polypeptide(L)'
;MIAVYLVAPKGALTFYVFAMALGFTWLATVPPTAGLVGKLFGVRYLATLFGLTLLSHQVGAFFGAYLGGLAITRMGSYQWMWYADIALAMAAALVNLPIREALVRRAPAQPA
;
A
#
# COMPACT_ATOMS: atom_id res chain seq x y z
N MET A 1 -8.60 -4.18 8.43
CA MET A 1 -9.60 -3.10 8.38
C MET A 1 -10.81 -3.47 7.51
N ILE A 2 -10.66 -3.75 6.22
CA ILE A 2 -11.78 -4.07 5.31
C ILE A 2 -12.63 -5.24 5.83
N ALA A 3 -12.01 -6.35 6.27
CA ALA A 3 -12.71 -7.49 6.82
C ALA A 3 -13.58 -7.13 8.05
N VAL A 4 -13.05 -6.28 8.93
CA VAL A 4 -13.80 -5.79 10.12
C VAL A 4 -14.99 -4.94 9.69
N TYR A 5 -14.80 -4.05 8.69
CA TYR A 5 -15.88 -3.24 8.15
C TYR A 5 -17.00 -4.08 7.51
N LEU A 6 -16.64 -5.19 6.84
CA LEU A 6 -17.65 -6.07 6.22
C LEU A 6 -18.56 -6.77 7.22
N VAL A 7 -18.03 -7.08 8.41
CA VAL A 7 -18.77 -7.78 9.49
C VAL A 7 -19.48 -6.78 10.42
N ALA A 8 -18.98 -5.55 10.52
CA ALA A 8 -19.54 -4.54 11.43
C ALA A 8 -20.94 -4.05 11.02
N PRO A 9 -21.77 -3.61 11.98
CA PRO A 9 -23.09 -3.01 11.71
C PRO A 9 -22.92 -1.81 10.77
N LYS A 10 -23.79 -1.70 9.77
CA LYS A 10 -23.75 -0.61 8.76
C LYS A 10 -24.38 0.65 9.32
N GLY A 11 -23.64 1.41 10.10
CA GLY A 11 -24.07 2.69 10.67
C GLY A 11 -23.11 3.83 10.29
N ALA A 12 -23.57 5.07 10.46
CA ALA A 12 -22.75 6.26 10.18
C ALA A 12 -21.45 6.25 10.98
N LEU A 13 -21.49 5.86 12.25
CA LEU A 13 -20.30 5.77 13.11
C LEU A 13 -19.28 4.78 12.56
N THR A 14 -19.72 3.58 12.15
CA THR A 14 -18.85 2.55 11.56
C THR A 14 -18.17 3.06 10.29
N PHE A 15 -18.92 3.80 9.46
CA PHE A 15 -18.37 4.42 8.26
C PHE A 15 -17.30 5.47 8.58
N TYR A 16 -17.58 6.38 9.53
CA TYR A 16 -16.60 7.41 9.91
C TYR A 16 -15.33 6.82 10.53
N VAL A 17 -15.46 5.84 11.43
CA VAL A 17 -14.32 5.15 12.03
C VAL A 17 -13.50 4.43 10.96
N PHE A 18 -14.15 3.75 10.02
CA PHE A 18 -13.48 3.11 8.91
C PHE A 18 -12.75 4.12 8.02
N ALA A 19 -13.40 5.23 7.64
CA ALA A 19 -12.81 6.26 6.81
C ALA A 19 -11.60 6.93 7.47
N MET A 20 -11.70 7.25 8.76
CA MET A 20 -10.58 7.81 9.54
C MET A 20 -9.41 6.83 9.59
N ALA A 21 -9.68 5.58 9.95
CA ALA A 21 -8.64 4.56 10.04
C ALA A 21 -7.99 4.28 8.67
N LEU A 22 -8.76 4.31 7.58
CA LEU A 22 -8.24 4.21 6.21
C LEU A 22 -7.34 5.40 5.88
N GLY A 23 -7.77 6.62 6.21
CA GLY A 23 -6.97 7.83 5.99
C GLY A 23 -5.64 7.82 6.73
N PHE A 24 -5.61 7.40 8.00
CA PHE A 24 -4.37 7.25 8.76
C PHE A 24 -3.42 6.20 8.17
N THR A 25 -3.93 5.07 7.69
CA THR A 25 -3.09 4.00 7.13
C THR A 25 -2.65 4.28 5.70
N TRP A 26 -3.37 5.11 4.96
CA TRP A 26 -3.07 5.44 3.57
C TRP A 26 -1.67 6.07 3.40
N LEU A 27 -1.36 7.06 4.22
CA LEU A 27 -0.07 7.75 4.18
C LEU A 27 1.05 7.02 4.92
N ALA A 28 0.73 6.04 5.76
CA ALA A 28 1.72 5.35 6.59
C ALA A 28 2.74 4.52 5.79
N THR A 29 2.45 4.15 4.55
CA THR A 29 3.34 3.32 3.71
C THR A 29 4.38 4.12 2.94
N VAL A 30 4.14 5.39 2.66
CA VAL A 30 5.00 6.25 1.83
C VAL A 30 6.37 6.52 2.48
N PRO A 31 6.45 7.02 3.73
CA PRO A 31 7.74 7.28 4.38
C PRO A 31 8.63 6.04 4.54
N PRO A 32 8.12 4.89 5.03
CA PRO A 32 8.96 3.70 5.16
C PRO A 32 9.43 3.15 3.81
N THR A 33 8.63 3.24 2.74
CA THR A 33 9.04 2.83 1.40
C THR A 33 10.20 3.71 0.89
N ALA A 34 10.08 5.03 1.00
CA ALA A 34 11.15 5.95 0.64
C ALA A 34 12.42 5.71 1.48
N GLY A 35 12.25 5.49 2.79
CA GLY A 35 13.35 5.16 3.69
C GLY A 35 14.06 3.87 3.33
N LEU A 36 13.32 2.81 2.97
CA LEU A 36 13.88 1.54 2.54
C LEU A 36 14.66 1.68 1.22
N VAL A 37 14.10 2.36 0.23
CA VAL A 37 14.77 2.63 -1.04
C VAL A 37 16.06 3.43 -0.81
N GLY A 38 16.02 4.47 0.02
CA GLY A 38 17.21 5.26 0.38
C GLY A 38 18.28 4.45 1.10
N LYS A 39 17.89 3.54 2.00
CA LYS A 39 18.81 2.64 2.70
C LYS A 39 19.50 1.62 1.77
N LEU A 40 18.73 1.00 0.87
CA LEU A 40 19.23 -0.10 0.03
C LEU A 40 20.03 0.39 -1.16
N PHE A 41 19.62 1.50 -1.79
CA PHE A 41 20.17 1.96 -3.07
C PHE A 41 20.90 3.32 -2.96
N GLY A 42 20.82 3.96 -1.80
CA GLY A 42 21.41 5.27 -1.56
C GLY A 42 20.56 6.42 -2.10
N VAL A 43 20.84 7.63 -1.60
CA VAL A 43 20.10 8.86 -1.95
C VAL A 43 20.21 9.24 -3.42
N ARG A 44 21.29 8.83 -4.09
CA ARG A 44 21.52 9.11 -5.52
C ARG A 44 20.41 8.56 -6.42
N TYR A 45 19.90 7.38 -6.10
CA TYR A 45 18.88 6.69 -6.91
C TYR A 45 17.47 6.79 -6.30
N LEU A 46 17.34 7.47 -5.15
CA LEU A 46 16.08 7.55 -4.41
C LEU A 46 14.93 8.07 -5.27
N ALA A 47 15.14 9.17 -5.99
CA ALA A 47 14.08 9.79 -6.80
C ALA A 47 13.61 8.85 -7.93
N THR A 48 14.52 8.20 -8.62
CA THR A 48 14.20 7.31 -9.74
C THR A 48 13.49 6.05 -9.27
N LEU A 49 14.03 5.38 -8.27
CA LEU A 49 13.47 4.11 -7.77
C LEU A 49 12.16 4.32 -7.03
N PHE A 50 12.07 5.39 -6.24
CA PHE A 50 10.82 5.76 -5.60
C PHE A 50 9.75 6.19 -6.62
N GLY A 51 10.15 6.91 -7.67
CA GLY A 51 9.28 7.25 -8.81
C GLY A 51 8.73 6.00 -9.52
N LEU A 52 9.54 4.97 -9.75
CA LEU A 52 9.08 3.68 -10.30
C LEU A 52 8.09 2.97 -9.35
N THR A 53 8.32 3.03 -8.06
CA THR A 53 7.39 2.49 -7.06
C THR A 53 6.04 3.22 -7.11
N LEU A 54 6.07 4.56 -7.21
CA LEU A 54 4.85 5.36 -7.38
C LEU A 54 4.15 5.08 -8.72
N LEU A 55 4.89 4.87 -9.79
CA LEU A 55 4.31 4.50 -11.09
C LEU A 55 3.56 3.17 -11.01
N SER A 56 4.16 2.16 -10.38
CA SER A 56 3.47 0.87 -10.17
C SER A 56 2.20 1.01 -9.33
N HIS A 57 2.24 1.88 -8.30
CA HIS A 57 1.07 2.22 -7.50
C HIS A 57 -0.04 2.87 -8.35
N GLN A 58 0.30 3.81 -9.24
CA GLN A 58 -0.67 4.46 -10.12
C GLN A 58 -1.30 3.50 -11.12
N VAL A 59 -0.53 2.56 -11.65
CA VAL A 59 -1.07 1.48 -12.51
C VAL A 59 -2.08 0.63 -11.73
N GLY A 60 -1.74 0.25 -10.49
CA GLY A 60 -2.67 -0.47 -9.60
C GLY A 60 -3.95 0.33 -9.31
N ALA A 61 -3.82 1.63 -9.03
CA ALA A 61 -4.94 2.53 -8.78
C ALA A 61 -5.88 2.65 -10.00
N PHE A 62 -5.30 2.72 -11.21
CA PHE A 62 -6.08 2.73 -12.45
C PHE A 62 -6.93 1.46 -12.59
N PHE A 63 -6.32 0.28 -12.42
CA PHE A 63 -7.06 -0.97 -12.48
C PHE A 63 -8.11 -1.09 -11.37
N GLY A 64 -7.79 -0.65 -10.16
CA GLY A 64 -8.74 -0.63 -9.05
C GLY A 64 -9.97 0.21 -9.36
N ALA A 65 -9.78 1.44 -9.86
CA ALA A 65 -10.87 2.33 -10.24
C ALA A 65 -11.69 1.75 -11.41
N TYR A 66 -11.02 1.23 -12.44
CA TYR A 66 -11.68 0.63 -13.61
C TYR A 66 -12.52 -0.60 -13.23
N LEU A 67 -11.93 -1.54 -12.48
CA LEU A 67 -12.64 -2.74 -12.04
C LEU A 67 -13.75 -2.42 -11.04
N GLY A 68 -13.55 -1.41 -10.17
CA GLY A 68 -14.59 -0.92 -9.27
C GLY A 68 -15.79 -0.35 -10.02
N GLY A 69 -15.55 0.46 -11.05
CA GLY A 69 -16.61 0.97 -11.92
C GLY A 69 -17.36 -0.17 -12.65
N LEU A 70 -16.62 -1.15 -13.16
CA LEU A 70 -17.19 -2.32 -13.83
C LEU A 70 -18.02 -3.19 -12.87
N ALA A 71 -17.56 -3.33 -11.61
CA ALA A 71 -18.26 -4.07 -10.58
C ALA A 71 -19.64 -3.51 -10.31
N ILE A 72 -19.73 -2.20 -10.08
CA ILE A 72 -21.02 -1.55 -9.77
C ILE A 72 -21.95 -1.55 -10.97
N THR A 73 -21.42 -1.36 -12.19
CA THR A 73 -22.26 -1.29 -13.38
C THR A 73 -22.79 -2.64 -13.83
N ARG A 74 -22.03 -3.73 -13.63
CA ARG A 74 -22.43 -5.09 -14.08
C ARG A 74 -23.03 -5.94 -12.96
N MET A 75 -22.57 -5.79 -11.73
CA MET A 75 -22.97 -6.64 -10.61
C MET A 75 -23.81 -5.90 -9.56
N GLY A 76 -23.92 -4.57 -9.65
CA GLY A 76 -24.67 -3.75 -8.68
C GLY A 76 -24.09 -3.73 -7.27
N SER A 77 -22.87 -4.30 -7.07
CA SER A 77 -22.25 -4.45 -5.75
C SER A 77 -20.73 -4.40 -5.84
N TYR A 78 -20.11 -3.84 -4.78
CA TYR A 78 -18.65 -3.83 -4.59
C TYR A 78 -18.13 -5.03 -3.79
N GLN A 79 -18.99 -5.97 -3.39
CA GLN A 79 -18.58 -7.02 -2.45
C GLN A 79 -17.38 -7.84 -2.94
N TRP A 80 -17.35 -8.25 -4.20
CA TRP A 80 -16.24 -8.99 -4.74
C TRP A 80 -14.94 -8.18 -4.79
N MET A 81 -15.01 -6.86 -4.98
CA MET A 81 -13.85 -5.96 -4.90
C MET A 81 -13.24 -5.96 -3.51
N TRP A 82 -14.06 -5.92 -2.46
CA TRP A 82 -13.58 -6.00 -1.09
C TRP A 82 -12.84 -7.32 -0.80
N TYR A 83 -13.33 -8.43 -1.32
CA TYR A 83 -12.64 -9.73 -1.20
C TYR A 83 -11.34 -9.75 -2.01
N ALA A 84 -11.33 -9.18 -3.22
CA ALA A 84 -10.13 -9.06 -4.04
C ALA A 84 -9.06 -8.19 -3.34
N ASP A 85 -9.45 -7.08 -2.75
CA ASP A 85 -8.55 -6.20 -1.99
C ASP A 85 -7.95 -6.91 -0.77
N ILE A 86 -8.74 -7.68 -0.03
CA ILE A 86 -8.24 -8.48 1.08
C ILE A 86 -7.21 -9.51 0.59
N ALA A 87 -7.52 -10.23 -0.49
CA ALA A 87 -6.63 -11.23 -1.06
C ALA A 87 -5.31 -10.61 -1.57
N LEU A 88 -5.39 -9.47 -2.26
CA LEU A 88 -4.21 -8.74 -2.73
C LEU A 88 -3.37 -8.19 -1.57
N ALA A 89 -4.00 -7.68 -0.53
CA ALA A 89 -3.30 -7.20 0.67
C ALA A 89 -2.57 -8.35 1.39
N MET A 90 -3.19 -9.52 1.48
CA MET A 90 -2.54 -10.71 2.05
C MET A 90 -1.38 -11.18 1.18
N ALA A 91 -1.55 -11.22 -0.15
CA ALA A 91 -0.48 -11.58 -1.08
C ALA A 91 0.71 -10.59 -0.98
N ALA A 92 0.43 -9.29 -0.92
CA ALA A 92 1.45 -8.27 -0.72
C ALA A 92 2.20 -8.46 0.61
N ALA A 93 1.49 -8.75 1.70
CA ALA A 93 2.12 -9.02 3.00
C ALA A 93 3.04 -10.24 2.92
N LEU A 94 2.61 -11.33 2.29
CA LEU A 94 3.41 -12.55 2.14
C LEU A 94 4.66 -12.32 1.29
N VAL A 95 4.55 -11.57 0.19
CA VAL A 95 5.70 -11.24 -0.68
C VAL A 95 6.72 -10.37 0.06
N ASN A 96 6.29 -9.54 1.01
CA ASN A 96 7.18 -8.68 1.79
C ASN A 96 7.83 -9.38 2.99
N LEU A 97 7.33 -10.54 3.45
CA LEU A 97 7.91 -11.28 4.58
C LEU A 97 9.40 -11.64 4.41
N PRO A 98 9.91 -12.07 3.23
CA PRO A 98 11.32 -12.39 3.07
C PRO A 98 12.25 -11.18 2.96
N ILE A 99 11.72 -9.95 2.93
CA ILE A 99 12.56 -8.75 2.89
C ILE A 99 13.27 -8.59 4.23
N ARG A 100 14.57 -8.87 4.25
CA ARG A 100 15.43 -8.65 5.42
C ARG A 100 16.11 -7.29 5.28
N GLU A 101 16.01 -6.44 6.29
CA GLU A 101 16.84 -5.24 6.37
C GLU A 101 18.32 -5.66 6.49
N ALA A 102 19.06 -5.56 5.38
CA ALA A 102 20.51 -5.70 5.42
C ALA A 102 21.05 -4.54 6.27
N LEU A 103 21.81 -4.87 7.33
CA LEU A 103 22.62 -3.89 8.04
C LEU A 103 23.62 -3.31 7.05
N VAL A 104 23.34 -2.14 6.50
CA VAL A 104 24.30 -1.41 5.67
C VAL A 104 25.43 -0.98 6.60
N ARG A 105 26.55 -1.72 6.62
CA ARG A 105 27.78 -1.26 7.24
C ARG A 105 28.13 0.07 6.59
N ARG A 106 28.01 1.15 7.35
CA ARG A 106 28.59 2.43 6.93
C ARG A 106 30.05 2.19 6.67
N ALA A 107 30.51 2.39 5.43
CA ALA A 107 31.94 2.48 5.16
C ALA A 107 32.52 3.54 6.10
N PRO A 108 33.71 3.29 6.71
CA PRO A 108 34.37 4.31 7.53
C PRO A 108 34.51 5.58 6.69
N ALA A 109 34.19 6.72 7.29
CA ALA A 109 34.39 8.00 6.64
C ALA A 109 35.87 8.10 6.22
N GLN A 110 36.13 8.27 4.92
CA GLN A 110 37.47 8.55 4.45
C GLN A 110 37.87 9.91 5.06
N PRO A 111 39.01 10.00 5.74
CA PRO A 111 39.52 11.29 6.20
C PRO A 111 39.81 12.17 4.99
N ALA A 112 39.45 13.45 5.11
CA ALA A 112 39.65 14.48 4.10
C ALA A 112 41.13 14.76 3.88
#